data_afe02cbbebae81934b4a75906866b735
#
_entry.id   afe02cbbebae81934b4a75906866b735
#
_cell.length_a   1.000
_cell.length_b   1.000
_cell.length_c   1.000
_cell.angle_alpha   90.00
_cell.angle_beta   90.00
_cell.angle_gamma   90.00
#
_symmetry.space_group_name_H-M   'P 1'
#
loop_
_entity.id
_entity.type
_entity.pdbx_description
1 polymer ?
#
loop_
_entity_poly.entity_id
_entity_poly.type
_entity_poly.pdbx_seq_one_letter_code
_entity_poly.pdbx_strand_id
1 'polypeptide(L)'
;MLTQIINGKIFTPQGWIEDGSVLFENGQIIEVTNCDLALVGAEQVDARGMFIIPGYVCMHAHGGGGHDFTECTEEAFRQAVKAHQLHGATSIFPTMSSSSMEDIRKGVAICEKMMAEEGSPVLGLHLEGPYLTPKRASDQFGDKLCEPNVEEYTSLLESTNCIKRWDASPEVPGALDFARYLKSK
;
A
#
# COMPACT_ATOMS: atom_id res chain seq x y z
N MET A 1 -1.99 13.71 21.63
CA MET A 1 -1.22 14.98 21.75
C MET A 1 -1.50 15.77 20.48
N LEU A 2 -1.90 17.04 20.64
CA LEU A 2 -2.18 17.93 19.51
C LEU A 2 -0.86 18.40 18.89
N THR A 3 -0.72 18.24 17.58
CA THR A 3 0.44 18.70 16.81
C THR A 3 -0.02 19.68 15.75
N GLN A 4 0.74 20.75 15.56
CA GLN A 4 0.50 21.77 14.55
C GLN A 4 1.71 21.91 13.62
N ILE A 5 1.50 21.73 12.32
CA ILE A 5 2.53 22.03 11.31
C ILE A 5 2.31 23.45 10.83
N ILE A 6 3.35 24.28 10.87
CA ILE A 6 3.35 25.70 10.52
C ILE A 6 4.40 26.03 9.47
N ASN A 7 4.38 27.26 8.95
CA ASN A 7 5.40 27.79 8.02
C ASN A 7 5.61 26.95 6.77
N GLY A 8 4.54 26.43 6.16
CA GLY A 8 4.62 25.65 4.94
C GLY A 8 3.52 25.98 3.94
N LYS A 9 3.75 25.60 2.68
CA LYS A 9 2.73 25.68 1.61
C LYS A 9 1.89 24.41 1.62
N ILE A 10 0.61 24.53 1.96
CA ILE A 10 -0.29 23.40 2.15
C ILE A 10 -1.04 23.11 0.86
N PHE A 11 -0.97 21.88 0.37
CA PHE A 11 -1.77 21.40 -0.75
C PHE A 11 -3.11 20.87 -0.26
N THR A 12 -4.22 21.38 -0.83
CA THR A 12 -5.58 20.93 -0.54
C THR A 12 -6.33 20.63 -1.84
N PRO A 13 -7.47 19.92 -1.79
CA PRO A 13 -8.31 19.71 -2.97
C PRO A 13 -8.82 21.02 -3.61
N GLN A 14 -8.84 22.13 -2.86
CA GLN A 14 -9.25 23.45 -3.32
C GLN A 14 -8.08 24.30 -3.85
N GLY A 15 -6.85 23.81 -3.72
CA GLY A 15 -5.64 24.50 -4.16
C GLY A 15 -4.64 24.70 -3.03
N TRP A 16 -3.69 25.61 -3.24
CA TRP A 16 -2.61 25.91 -2.30
C TRP A 16 -3.04 26.94 -1.26
N ILE A 17 -2.62 26.72 -0.02
CA ILE A 17 -2.68 27.69 1.06
C ILE A 17 -1.24 28.09 1.36
N GLU A 18 -0.90 29.38 1.21
CA GLU A 18 0.47 29.89 1.37
C GLU A 18 0.83 30.11 2.85
N ASP A 19 -0.10 30.59 3.64
CA ASP A 19 0.10 30.95 5.06
C ASP A 19 -0.93 30.24 5.92
N GLY A 20 -0.78 28.92 6.09
CA GLY A 20 -1.71 28.11 6.84
C GLY A 20 -1.06 27.16 7.80
N SER A 21 -1.87 26.45 8.55
CA SER A 21 -1.40 25.38 9.41
C SER A 21 -2.26 24.13 9.32
N VAL A 22 -1.64 22.97 9.58
CA VAL A 22 -2.32 21.67 9.67
C VAL A 22 -2.28 21.21 11.12
N LEU A 23 -3.46 20.98 11.69
CA LEU A 23 -3.62 20.43 13.03
C LEU A 23 -3.98 18.96 12.95
N PHE A 24 -3.29 18.13 13.73
CA PHE A 24 -3.65 16.73 13.86
C PHE A 24 -3.44 16.21 15.28
N GLU A 25 -4.25 15.24 15.64
CA GLU A 25 -4.18 14.56 16.92
C GLU A 25 -4.51 13.07 16.73
N ASN A 26 -3.75 12.21 17.41
CA ASN A 26 -3.95 10.75 17.34
C ASN A 26 -4.00 10.19 15.90
N GLY A 27 -3.14 10.71 15.01
CA GLY A 27 -3.09 10.29 13.60
C GLY A 27 -4.21 10.81 12.70
N GLN A 28 -5.07 11.71 13.22
CA GLN A 28 -6.19 12.30 12.47
C GLN A 28 -5.96 13.79 12.23
N ILE A 29 -6.12 14.23 10.97
CA ILE A 29 -6.16 15.67 10.67
C ILE A 29 -7.47 16.23 11.24
N ILE A 30 -7.34 17.20 12.15
CA ILE A 30 -8.48 17.86 12.78
C ILE A 30 -8.90 19.06 11.97
N GLU A 31 -7.93 19.86 11.53
CA GLU A 31 -8.19 21.09 10.79
C GLU A 31 -7.02 21.46 9.88
N VAL A 32 -7.35 22.09 8.76
CA VAL A 32 -6.42 22.79 7.87
C VAL A 32 -6.88 24.23 7.79
N THR A 33 -6.08 25.14 8.32
CA THR A 33 -6.42 26.58 8.38
C THR A 33 -5.69 27.37 7.32
N ASN A 34 -6.24 28.51 6.96
CA ASN A 34 -5.61 29.52 6.11
C ASN A 34 -4.90 30.62 6.92
N CYS A 35 -4.61 30.37 8.18
CA CYS A 35 -3.88 31.27 9.04
C CYS A 35 -2.89 30.50 9.90
N ASP A 36 -1.75 31.11 10.17
CA ASP A 36 -0.65 30.52 10.93
C ASP A 36 -0.72 30.99 12.40
N LEU A 37 -1.79 30.61 13.09
CA LEU A 37 -1.98 30.93 14.50
C LEU A 37 -1.30 29.87 15.37
N ALA A 38 -0.32 30.30 16.16
CA ALA A 38 0.30 29.42 17.15
C ALA A 38 -0.75 29.03 18.23
N LEU A 39 -1.00 27.72 18.34
CA LEU A 39 -1.88 27.19 19.36
C LEU A 39 -1.12 26.87 20.64
N VAL A 40 -1.59 27.44 21.76
CA VAL A 40 -1.02 27.15 23.07
C VAL A 40 -1.31 25.70 23.44
N GLY A 41 -0.23 24.94 23.76
CA GLY A 41 -0.33 23.54 24.16
C GLY A 41 -0.22 22.54 23.03
N ALA A 42 -0.08 22.96 21.77
CA ALA A 42 0.24 22.10 20.66
C ALA A 42 1.77 21.97 20.49
N GLU A 43 2.23 20.78 20.15
CA GLU A 43 3.60 20.59 19.63
C GLU A 43 3.67 21.21 18.24
N GLN A 44 4.64 22.11 18.02
CA GLN A 44 4.81 22.75 16.73
C GLN A 44 5.89 22.10 15.89
N VAL A 45 5.57 21.82 14.62
CA VAL A 45 6.50 21.37 13.59
C VAL A 45 6.64 22.48 12.55
N ASP A 46 7.81 23.12 12.48
CA ASP A 46 8.10 24.15 11.50
C ASP A 46 8.50 23.54 10.16
N ALA A 47 7.65 23.72 9.14
CA ALA A 47 7.90 23.23 7.78
C ALA A 47 8.95 24.07 7.02
N ARG A 48 9.40 25.22 7.56
CA ARG A 48 10.47 26.06 6.98
C ARG A 48 10.28 26.42 5.51
N GLY A 49 9.06 26.74 5.12
CA GLY A 49 8.68 27.07 3.76
C GLY A 49 8.56 25.88 2.81
N MET A 50 8.69 24.65 3.30
CA MET A 50 8.50 23.44 2.48
C MET A 50 7.03 23.19 2.20
N PHE A 51 6.79 22.30 1.23
CA PHE A 51 5.44 21.84 0.91
C PHE A 51 4.90 20.91 1.99
N ILE A 52 3.67 21.15 2.41
CA ILE A 52 2.89 20.26 3.25
C ILE A 52 1.85 19.60 2.35
N ILE A 53 1.99 18.31 2.13
CA ILE A 53 1.12 17.53 1.24
C ILE A 53 0.64 16.27 1.97
N PRO A 54 -0.51 15.69 1.59
CA PRO A 54 -0.87 14.36 2.04
C PRO A 54 0.22 13.35 1.66
N GLY A 55 0.48 12.39 2.55
CA GLY A 55 1.38 11.29 2.21
C GLY A 55 0.83 10.47 1.04
N TYR A 56 1.72 9.90 0.25
CA TYR A 56 1.32 9.10 -0.92
C TYR A 56 0.72 7.76 -0.50
N VAL A 57 -0.32 7.35 -1.22
CA VAL A 57 -0.87 5.99 -1.16
C VAL A 57 -0.28 5.21 -2.34
N CYS A 58 0.68 4.34 -2.06
CA CYS A 58 1.30 3.50 -3.07
C CYS A 58 0.48 2.22 -3.25
N MET A 59 -0.31 2.15 -4.30
CA MET A 59 -1.22 1.02 -4.55
C MET A 59 -0.59 -0.11 -5.36
N HIS A 60 0.62 0.06 -5.88
CA HIS A 60 1.32 -0.89 -6.71
C HIS A 60 2.83 -0.63 -6.65
N ALA A 61 3.57 -1.50 -6.00
CA ALA A 61 5.02 -1.47 -5.95
C ALA A 61 5.58 -2.88 -5.79
N HIS A 62 6.48 -3.28 -6.67
CA HIS A 62 7.08 -4.62 -6.64
C HIS A 62 8.23 -4.75 -5.64
N GLY A 63 8.80 -3.64 -5.23
CA GLY A 63 9.92 -3.61 -4.29
C GLY A 63 10.48 -2.22 -4.14
N GLY A 64 11.63 -2.12 -3.51
CA GLY A 64 12.37 -0.88 -3.28
C GLY A 64 13.62 -1.13 -2.45
N GLY A 65 14.55 -0.17 -2.45
CA GLY A 65 15.76 -0.29 -1.64
C GLY A 65 16.66 -1.48 -2.00
N GLY A 66 16.56 -1.99 -3.23
CA GLY A 66 17.33 -3.15 -3.68
C GLY A 66 16.65 -4.51 -3.42
N HIS A 67 15.41 -4.53 -2.95
CA HIS A 67 14.64 -5.73 -2.64
C HIS A 67 13.34 -5.80 -3.44
N ASP A 68 12.84 -7.01 -3.67
CA ASP A 68 11.58 -7.34 -4.32
C ASP A 68 10.68 -8.13 -3.36
N PHE A 69 9.37 -7.88 -3.38
CA PHE A 69 8.44 -8.60 -2.49
C PHE A 69 8.30 -10.09 -2.82
N THR A 70 8.68 -10.51 -4.03
CA THR A 70 8.74 -11.94 -4.42
C THR A 70 9.91 -12.69 -3.80
N GLU A 71 10.84 -12.01 -3.12
CA GLU A 71 11.86 -12.67 -2.29
C GLU A 71 11.24 -13.40 -1.08
N CYS A 72 10.02 -13.06 -0.72
CA CYS A 72 9.24 -13.70 0.35
C CYS A 72 9.99 -13.76 1.69
N THR A 73 10.78 -12.73 2.01
CA THR A 73 11.48 -12.58 3.28
C THR A 73 11.01 -11.33 4.01
N GLU A 74 10.95 -11.39 5.34
CA GLU A 74 10.56 -10.22 6.15
C GLU A 74 11.52 -9.04 5.94
N GLU A 75 12.79 -9.31 5.77
CA GLU A 75 13.81 -8.28 5.50
C GLU A 75 13.52 -7.55 4.19
N ALA A 76 13.25 -8.28 3.10
CA ALA A 76 12.93 -7.69 1.81
C ALA A 76 11.69 -6.79 1.88
N PHE A 77 10.61 -7.27 2.53
CA PHE A 77 9.40 -6.48 2.73
C PHE A 77 9.68 -5.20 3.51
N ARG A 78 10.41 -5.28 4.62
CA ARG A 78 10.73 -4.12 5.46
C ARG A 78 11.60 -3.09 4.74
N GLN A 79 12.62 -3.53 4.04
CA GLN A 79 13.52 -2.63 3.30
C GLN A 79 12.79 -1.95 2.14
N ALA A 80 11.99 -2.70 1.38
CA ALA A 80 11.19 -2.14 0.30
C ALA A 80 10.18 -1.11 0.81
N VAL A 81 9.42 -1.43 1.86
CA VAL A 81 8.44 -0.52 2.47
C VAL A 81 9.15 0.73 3.00
N LYS A 82 10.27 0.58 3.70
CA LYS A 82 11.07 1.70 4.20
C LYS A 82 11.56 2.62 3.09
N ALA A 83 11.99 2.07 1.95
CA ALA A 83 12.39 2.88 0.80
C ALA A 83 11.25 3.78 0.31
N HIS A 84 10.02 3.26 0.23
CA HIS A 84 8.85 4.06 -0.13
C HIS A 84 8.49 5.12 0.92
N GLN A 85 8.58 4.78 2.21
CA GLN A 85 8.35 5.74 3.30
C GLN A 85 9.35 6.91 3.26
N LEU A 86 10.62 6.67 2.98
CA LEU A 86 11.64 7.70 2.84
C LEU A 86 11.35 8.67 1.68
N HIS A 87 10.50 8.28 0.74
CA HIS A 87 10.07 9.11 -0.39
C HIS A 87 8.61 9.60 -0.25
N GLY A 88 8.06 9.55 0.96
CA GLY A 88 6.77 10.18 1.29
C GLY A 88 5.54 9.27 1.14
N ALA A 89 5.70 7.97 0.93
CA ALA A 89 4.57 7.04 1.00
C ALA A 89 4.19 6.80 2.47
N THR A 90 2.97 7.12 2.83
CA THR A 90 2.40 6.87 4.17
C THR A 90 1.50 5.64 4.20
N SER A 91 1.15 5.13 3.03
CA SER A 91 0.34 3.92 2.87
C SER A 91 0.83 3.14 1.66
N ILE A 92 0.94 1.82 1.79
CA ILE A 92 1.47 0.97 0.72
C ILE A 92 0.75 -0.39 0.67
N PHE A 93 0.54 -0.86 -0.56
CA PHE A 93 0.21 -2.25 -0.86
C PHE A 93 1.43 -2.92 -1.50
N PRO A 94 2.25 -3.68 -0.74
CA PRO A 94 3.26 -4.54 -1.33
C PRO A 94 2.66 -5.38 -2.46
N THR A 95 3.31 -5.40 -3.62
CA THR A 95 2.82 -6.10 -4.81
C THR A 95 3.70 -7.28 -5.12
N MET A 96 3.15 -8.48 -5.01
CA MET A 96 3.81 -9.69 -5.49
C MET A 96 3.42 -9.93 -6.94
N SER A 97 4.41 -10.00 -7.82
CA SER A 97 4.23 -10.49 -9.18
C SER A 97 3.84 -11.97 -9.16
N SER A 98 3.46 -12.52 -10.30
CA SER A 98 3.10 -13.93 -10.46
C SER A 98 4.03 -14.87 -9.69
N SER A 99 3.48 -15.51 -8.69
CA SER A 99 4.20 -16.33 -7.70
C SER A 99 3.48 -17.65 -7.47
N SER A 100 4.17 -18.64 -6.93
CA SER A 100 3.55 -19.88 -6.51
C SER A 100 2.57 -19.62 -5.33
N MET A 101 1.58 -20.49 -5.16
CA MET A 101 0.66 -20.37 -4.00
C MET A 101 1.40 -20.50 -2.67
N GLU A 102 2.50 -21.25 -2.63
CA GLU A 102 3.36 -21.33 -1.44
C GLU A 102 4.00 -19.98 -1.13
N ASP A 103 4.57 -19.29 -2.13
CA ASP A 103 5.20 -17.99 -1.93
C ASP A 103 4.16 -16.90 -1.62
N ILE A 104 2.98 -16.96 -2.25
CA ILE A 104 1.87 -16.07 -1.91
C ILE A 104 1.49 -16.22 -0.43
N ARG A 105 1.39 -17.44 0.10
CA ARG A 105 1.11 -17.67 1.53
C ARG A 105 2.22 -17.11 2.44
N LYS A 106 3.50 -17.23 2.05
CA LYS A 106 4.61 -16.59 2.79
C LYS A 106 4.46 -15.07 2.78
N GLY A 107 4.20 -14.47 1.62
CA GLY A 107 3.98 -13.03 1.50
C GLY A 107 2.78 -12.54 2.33
N VAL A 108 1.67 -13.29 2.34
CA VAL A 108 0.51 -13.01 3.20
C VAL A 108 0.91 -12.99 4.67
N ALA A 109 1.62 -14.01 5.15
CA ALA A 109 2.02 -14.08 6.56
C ALA A 109 2.94 -12.91 6.97
N ILE A 110 3.87 -12.52 6.10
CA ILE A 110 4.74 -11.37 6.34
C ILE A 110 3.92 -10.08 6.36
N CYS A 111 3.03 -9.90 5.38
CA CYS A 111 2.20 -8.73 5.26
C CYS A 111 1.27 -8.57 6.47
N GLU A 112 0.61 -9.63 6.92
CA GLU A 112 -0.24 -9.63 8.13
C GLU A 112 0.54 -9.23 9.39
N LYS A 113 1.76 -9.75 9.54
CA LYS A 113 2.63 -9.36 10.64
C LYS A 113 2.93 -7.88 10.62
N MET A 114 3.28 -7.32 9.44
CA MET A 114 3.57 -5.90 9.28
C MET A 114 2.33 -5.03 9.48
N MET A 115 1.16 -5.47 9.01
CA MET A 115 -0.11 -4.74 9.22
C MET A 115 -0.51 -4.63 10.69
N ALA A 116 -0.12 -5.61 11.51
CA ALA A 116 -0.43 -5.63 12.95
C ALA A 116 0.47 -4.69 13.78
N GLU A 117 1.53 -4.14 13.20
CA GLU A 117 2.44 -3.22 13.89
C GLU A 117 1.81 -1.84 13.99
N GLU A 118 1.96 -1.20 15.16
CA GLU A 118 1.48 0.17 15.38
C GLU A 118 2.20 1.14 14.42
N GLY A 119 1.42 1.98 13.73
CA GLY A 119 1.96 2.94 12.76
C GLY A 119 2.46 2.34 11.45
N SER A 120 2.15 1.08 11.17
CA SER A 120 2.51 0.44 9.90
C SER A 120 1.90 1.17 8.70
N PRO A 121 2.65 1.42 7.64
CA PRO A 121 2.12 1.96 6.40
C PRO A 121 1.47 0.87 5.53
N VAL A 122 1.63 -0.41 5.87
CA VAL A 122 1.13 -1.53 5.08
C VAL A 122 -0.36 -1.71 5.29
N LEU A 123 -1.16 -1.53 4.24
CA LEU A 123 -2.62 -1.62 4.29
C LEU A 123 -3.17 -2.98 3.84
N GLY A 124 -2.35 -3.78 3.20
CA GLY A 124 -2.70 -5.09 2.66
C GLY A 124 -1.74 -5.51 1.56
N LEU A 125 -1.97 -6.68 1.00
CA LEU A 125 -1.19 -7.26 -0.09
C LEU A 125 -1.90 -7.07 -1.42
N HIS A 126 -1.17 -6.73 -2.45
CA HIS A 126 -1.60 -6.79 -3.83
C HIS A 126 -0.94 -7.98 -4.53
N LEU A 127 -1.73 -8.77 -5.25
CA LEU A 127 -1.26 -9.86 -6.09
C LEU A 127 -1.46 -9.49 -7.56
N GLU A 128 -0.38 -9.38 -8.31
CA GLU A 128 -0.40 -9.22 -9.75
C GLU A 128 -0.17 -10.60 -10.42
N GLY A 129 -1.27 -11.28 -10.67
CA GLY A 129 -1.25 -12.70 -11.11
C GLY A 129 -1.31 -13.69 -9.94
N PRO A 130 -1.10 -14.99 -10.19
CA PRO A 130 -0.58 -15.62 -11.40
C PRO A 130 -1.59 -15.85 -12.54
N TYR A 131 -2.83 -15.45 -12.40
CA TYR A 131 -3.93 -15.68 -13.33
C TYR A 131 -3.91 -14.67 -14.50
N LEU A 132 -2.76 -14.54 -15.15
CA LEU A 132 -2.52 -13.62 -16.26
C LEU A 132 -2.35 -14.36 -17.58
N THR A 133 -2.69 -13.69 -18.69
CA THR A 133 -2.49 -14.25 -20.02
C THR A 133 -1.02 -14.21 -20.43
N PRO A 134 -0.45 -15.28 -20.99
CA PRO A 134 0.93 -15.32 -21.49
C PRO A 134 1.25 -14.22 -22.52
N LYS A 135 0.26 -13.77 -23.28
CA LYS A 135 0.43 -12.70 -24.28
C LYS A 135 0.78 -11.33 -23.69
N ARG A 136 0.50 -11.12 -22.41
CA ARG A 136 0.73 -9.85 -21.73
C ARG A 136 1.76 -9.95 -20.60
N ALA A 137 2.08 -11.16 -20.18
CA ALA A 137 3.13 -11.39 -19.23
C ALA A 137 4.49 -11.20 -19.88
N SER A 138 5.40 -10.50 -19.22
CA SER A 138 6.79 -10.49 -19.63
C SER A 138 7.38 -11.91 -19.50
N ASP A 139 8.45 -12.21 -20.23
CA ASP A 139 9.14 -13.51 -20.17
C ASP A 139 9.56 -13.92 -18.73
N GLN A 140 9.57 -12.95 -17.80
CA GLN A 140 9.88 -13.17 -16.39
C GLN A 140 8.82 -13.99 -15.61
N PHE A 141 7.59 -14.13 -16.15
CA PHE A 141 6.47 -14.76 -15.43
C PHE A 141 6.02 -16.09 -16.05
N GLY A 142 6.60 -16.51 -17.19
CA GLY A 142 6.09 -17.59 -18.03
C GLY A 142 5.78 -18.90 -17.29
N ASP A 143 6.67 -19.34 -16.44
CA ASP A 143 6.55 -20.62 -15.72
C ASP A 143 5.60 -20.55 -14.49
N LYS A 144 5.18 -19.34 -14.09
CA LYS A 144 4.34 -19.12 -12.90
C LYS A 144 2.90 -18.80 -13.25
N LEU A 145 2.59 -18.59 -14.53
CA LEU A 145 1.23 -18.31 -14.95
C LEU A 145 0.38 -19.56 -14.93
N CYS A 146 -0.83 -19.44 -14.41
CA CYS A 146 -1.76 -20.56 -14.34
C CYS A 146 -3.22 -20.08 -14.45
N GLU A 147 -4.11 -21.02 -14.66
CA GLU A 147 -5.56 -20.78 -14.55
C GLU A 147 -5.96 -20.76 -13.07
N PRO A 148 -7.03 -20.00 -12.70
CA PRO A 148 -7.56 -19.99 -11.35
C PRO A 148 -8.01 -21.38 -10.89
N ASN A 149 -7.43 -21.86 -9.79
CA ASN A 149 -7.89 -23.07 -9.12
C ASN A 149 -8.84 -22.68 -7.98
N VAL A 150 -10.08 -23.16 -8.06
CA VAL A 150 -11.15 -22.80 -7.11
C VAL A 150 -10.79 -23.16 -5.68
N GLU A 151 -10.25 -24.35 -5.44
CA GLU A 151 -9.90 -24.79 -4.08
C GLU A 151 -8.75 -23.97 -3.49
N GLU A 152 -7.75 -23.61 -4.31
CA GLU A 152 -6.60 -22.82 -3.87
C GLU A 152 -6.98 -21.39 -3.51
N TYR A 153 -7.68 -20.68 -4.42
CA TYR A 153 -8.00 -19.29 -4.15
C TYR A 153 -9.07 -19.12 -3.07
N THR A 154 -10.06 -20.04 -2.98
CA THR A 154 -11.05 -20.00 -1.89
C THR A 154 -10.39 -20.24 -0.55
N SER A 155 -9.57 -21.29 -0.44
CA SER A 155 -8.81 -21.58 0.79
C SER A 155 -7.92 -20.41 1.21
N LEU A 156 -7.25 -19.76 0.27
CA LEU A 156 -6.41 -18.60 0.56
C LEU A 156 -7.24 -17.42 1.05
N LEU A 157 -8.29 -17.03 0.31
CA LEU A 157 -9.12 -15.87 0.64
C LEU A 157 -9.99 -16.06 1.89
N GLU A 158 -10.28 -17.29 2.28
CA GLU A 158 -10.94 -17.60 3.55
C GLU A 158 -9.99 -17.59 4.74
N SER A 159 -8.69 -17.77 4.49
CA SER A 159 -7.68 -17.79 5.55
C SER A 159 -7.18 -16.41 5.95
N THR A 160 -7.40 -15.38 5.14
CA THR A 160 -6.83 -14.04 5.37
C THR A 160 -7.71 -12.92 4.86
N ASN A 161 -7.61 -11.76 5.53
CA ASN A 161 -8.14 -10.48 5.04
C ASN A 161 -7.03 -9.55 4.52
N CYS A 162 -5.82 -10.05 4.41
CA CYS A 162 -4.64 -9.26 4.01
C CYS A 162 -4.67 -8.89 2.52
N ILE A 163 -5.19 -9.78 1.65
CA ILE A 163 -5.24 -9.53 0.20
C ILE A 163 -6.32 -8.50 -0.09
N LYS A 164 -5.91 -7.32 -0.57
CA LYS A 164 -6.83 -6.19 -0.86
C LYS A 164 -7.02 -5.94 -2.35
N ARG A 165 -6.10 -6.44 -3.17
CA ARG A 165 -6.17 -6.35 -4.61
C ARG A 165 -5.59 -7.60 -5.25
N TRP A 166 -6.23 -8.07 -6.32
CA TRP A 166 -5.73 -9.21 -7.08
C TRP A 166 -6.03 -8.99 -8.57
N ASP A 167 -5.00 -8.84 -9.37
CA ASP A 167 -5.11 -8.64 -10.81
C ASP A 167 -5.16 -9.99 -11.54
N ALA A 168 -6.10 -10.13 -12.45
CA ALA A 168 -6.27 -11.29 -13.30
C ALA A 168 -6.69 -10.89 -14.71
N SER A 169 -6.28 -11.64 -15.72
CA SER A 169 -6.68 -11.43 -17.11
C SER A 169 -8.05 -12.09 -17.36
N PRO A 170 -9.06 -11.33 -17.78
CA PRO A 170 -10.43 -11.86 -17.90
C PRO A 170 -10.59 -12.94 -18.98
N GLU A 171 -9.67 -13.01 -19.93
CA GLU A 171 -9.61 -14.03 -20.99
C GLU A 171 -9.05 -15.38 -20.54
N VAL A 172 -8.46 -15.48 -19.36
CA VAL A 172 -7.98 -16.75 -18.80
C VAL A 172 -9.18 -17.60 -18.39
N PRO A 173 -9.22 -18.90 -18.76
CA PRO A 173 -10.30 -19.78 -18.34
C PRO A 173 -10.50 -19.77 -16.82
N GLY A 174 -11.75 -19.64 -16.36
CA GLY A 174 -12.07 -19.54 -14.92
C GLY A 174 -11.90 -18.16 -14.29
N ALA A 175 -11.26 -17.20 -14.96
CA ALA A 175 -11.00 -15.87 -14.38
C ALA A 175 -12.28 -15.08 -14.07
N LEU A 176 -13.34 -15.24 -14.84
CA LEU A 176 -14.62 -14.56 -14.56
C LEU A 176 -15.31 -15.11 -13.30
N ASP A 177 -15.23 -16.40 -13.06
CA ASP A 177 -15.79 -17.01 -11.84
C ASP A 177 -14.94 -16.64 -10.62
N PHE A 178 -13.62 -16.59 -10.76
CA PHE A 178 -12.71 -16.03 -9.77
C PHE A 178 -13.07 -14.58 -9.44
N ALA A 179 -13.28 -13.71 -10.44
CA ALA A 179 -13.65 -12.31 -10.23
C ALA A 179 -15.01 -12.17 -9.53
N ARG A 180 -16.00 -13.01 -9.85
CA ARG A 180 -17.29 -13.04 -9.15
C ARG A 180 -17.12 -13.44 -7.69
N TYR A 181 -16.27 -14.42 -7.43
CA TYR A 181 -15.97 -14.84 -6.05
C TYR A 181 -15.29 -13.70 -5.27
N LEU A 182 -14.25 -13.05 -5.82
CA LEU A 182 -13.60 -11.90 -5.20
C LEU A 182 -14.59 -10.79 -4.85
N LYS A 183 -15.51 -10.48 -5.78
CA LYS A 183 -16.51 -9.43 -5.54
C LYS A 183 -17.52 -9.80 -4.45
N SER A 184 -17.67 -11.07 -4.12
CA SER A 184 -18.57 -11.56 -3.07
C SER A 184 -17.96 -11.49 -1.67
N LYS A 185 -16.66 -11.26 -1.57
CA LYS A 185 -15.90 -11.14 -0.32
C LYS A 185 -15.64 -9.68 0.05
#